data_29f88beb325b9635e3a1d947d55964f7
#
_entry.id   29f88beb325b9635e3a1d947d55964f7
#
_cell.length_a   1.000
_cell.length_b   1.000
_cell.length_c   1.000
_cell.angle_alpha   90.00
_cell.angle_beta   90.00
_cell.angle_gamma   90.00
#
_symmetry.space_group_name_H-M   'P 1'
#
loop_
_entity.id
_entity.type
_entity.pdbx_description
1 polymer ?
#
loop_
_entity_poly.entity_id
_entity_poly.type
_entity_poly.pdbx_seq_one_letter_code
_entity_poly.pdbx_strand_id
1 'polypeptide(L)'
;MVAYSILGGLGALCAVMMLLERGGLKTTLTLSFKGDVKRETRFLAQYGQLVCTFLTALLVWQIDLARGFQICEALWTAVIGATLFATIVKRVFGRARPRSEHAGKFLGPSFKHANYRESFPSSHSASAVAYAAVLAQAYPHAAVTFWGLALICAGLRYVMDAHWPSDIFGGIAVGYLAGIVAWRIFF
;
A
#
# COMPACT_ATOMS: atom_id res chain seq x y z
N MET A 1 -8.68 15.49 -14.13
CA MET A 1 -7.56 16.36 -13.71
C MET A 1 -7.08 16.06 -12.29
N VAL A 2 -7.91 16.14 -11.26
CA VAL A 2 -7.50 15.94 -9.83
C VAL A 2 -6.72 14.63 -9.59
N ALA A 3 -7.16 13.49 -10.15
CA ALA A 3 -6.48 12.20 -9.95
C ALA A 3 -5.02 12.21 -10.47
N TYR A 4 -4.77 12.83 -11.59
CA TYR A 4 -3.40 12.93 -12.17
C TYR A 4 -2.52 13.87 -11.35
N SER A 5 -3.08 14.95 -10.79
CA SER A 5 -2.34 15.84 -9.89
C SER A 5 -1.93 15.14 -8.60
N ILE A 6 -2.82 14.32 -8.03
CA ILE A 6 -2.50 13.51 -6.84
C ILE A 6 -1.38 12.51 -7.17
N LEU A 7 -1.49 11.78 -8.28
CA LEU A 7 -0.44 10.84 -8.70
C LEU A 7 0.89 11.53 -8.95
N GLY A 8 0.89 12.68 -9.60
CA GLY A 8 2.09 13.48 -9.81
C GLY A 8 2.72 13.93 -8.49
N GLY A 9 1.91 14.40 -7.55
CA GLY A 9 2.36 14.78 -6.20
C GLY A 9 2.96 13.61 -5.41
N LEU A 10 2.30 12.44 -5.43
CA LEU A 10 2.80 11.23 -4.78
C LEU A 10 4.12 10.74 -5.41
N GLY A 11 4.21 10.80 -6.74
CA GLY A 11 5.45 10.47 -7.46
C GLY A 11 6.59 11.43 -7.11
N ALA A 12 6.32 12.72 -7.05
CA ALA A 12 7.30 13.74 -6.65
C ALA A 12 7.75 13.52 -5.20
N LEU A 13 6.84 13.29 -4.26
CA LEU A 13 7.17 12.97 -2.86
C LEU A 13 8.01 11.70 -2.75
N CYS A 14 7.66 10.65 -3.49
CA CYS A 14 8.43 9.42 -3.54
C CYS A 14 9.87 9.68 -4.02
N ALA A 15 10.03 10.45 -5.10
CA ALA A 15 11.35 10.79 -5.67
C ALA A 15 12.18 11.64 -4.70
N VAL A 16 11.59 12.69 -4.11
CA VAL A 16 12.26 13.56 -3.14
C VAL A 16 12.73 12.75 -1.92
N MET A 17 11.84 11.94 -1.34
CA MET A 17 12.22 11.09 -0.20
C MET A 17 13.32 10.09 -0.57
N MET A 18 13.28 9.51 -1.75
CA MET A 18 14.33 8.60 -2.22
C MET A 18 15.68 9.31 -2.39
N LEU A 19 15.70 10.55 -2.85
CA LEU A 19 16.92 11.36 -2.96
C LEU A 19 17.49 11.70 -1.57
N LEU A 20 16.63 12.12 -0.62
CA LEU A 20 17.04 12.40 0.76
C LEU A 20 17.60 11.16 1.45
N GLU A 21 16.96 10.01 1.28
CA GLU A 21 17.41 8.73 1.83
C GLU A 21 18.77 8.30 1.23
N ARG A 22 18.99 8.52 -0.07
CA ARG A 22 20.30 8.30 -0.72
C ARG A 22 21.36 9.28 -0.27
N GLY A 23 20.98 10.51 0.04
CA GLY A 23 21.86 11.55 0.60
C GLY A 23 22.27 11.31 2.04
N GLY A 24 21.83 10.19 2.66
CA GLY A 24 22.22 9.81 4.02
C GLY A 24 21.33 10.37 5.12
N LEU A 25 20.17 10.98 4.77
CA LEU A 25 19.22 11.41 5.78
C LEU A 25 18.66 10.17 6.53
N LYS A 26 18.85 10.16 7.86
CA LYS A 26 18.29 9.10 8.71
C LYS A 26 16.78 9.27 8.79
N THR A 27 16.06 8.47 8.02
CA THR A 27 14.57 8.49 7.97
C THR A 27 13.93 7.35 8.76
N THR A 28 14.72 6.47 9.38
CA THR A 28 14.21 5.34 10.17
C THR A 28 13.96 5.78 11.61
N LEU A 29 12.84 5.33 12.20
CA LEU A 29 12.44 5.69 13.58
C LEU A 29 13.07 4.78 14.63
N THR A 30 13.57 3.61 14.27
CA THR A 30 14.18 2.61 15.17
C THR A 30 13.33 2.24 16.39
N LEU A 31 12.00 2.35 16.25
CA LEU A 31 11.06 2.01 17.31
C LEU A 31 10.93 0.49 17.46
N SER A 32 10.82 0.03 18.69
CA SER A 32 10.57 -1.39 18.99
C SER A 32 9.27 -1.53 19.78
N PHE A 33 8.26 -2.13 19.16
CA PHE A 33 7.00 -2.47 19.83
C PHE A 33 7.09 -3.86 20.45
N LYS A 34 6.60 -3.99 21.67
CA LYS A 34 6.54 -5.26 22.42
C LYS A 34 5.10 -5.56 22.84
N GLY A 35 4.83 -6.82 23.21
CA GLY A 35 3.55 -7.25 23.78
C GLY A 35 2.35 -6.93 22.90
N ASP A 36 1.29 -6.46 23.51
CA ASP A 36 0.00 -6.19 22.89
C ASP A 36 0.07 -5.10 21.82
N VAL A 37 0.84 -4.05 22.04
CA VAL A 37 1.02 -2.96 21.04
C VAL A 37 1.57 -3.51 19.74
N LYS A 38 2.52 -4.46 19.78
CA LYS A 38 3.04 -5.11 18.58
C LYS A 38 1.99 -5.98 17.88
N ARG A 39 1.13 -6.63 18.63
CA ARG A 39 0.03 -7.45 18.10
C ARG A 39 -1.01 -6.58 17.41
N GLU A 40 -1.47 -5.52 18.07
CA GLU A 40 -2.48 -4.60 17.56
C GLU A 40 -1.99 -3.83 16.32
N THR A 41 -0.76 -3.34 16.32
CA THR A 41 -0.18 -2.67 15.14
C THR A 41 -0.06 -3.61 13.94
N ARG A 42 0.25 -4.90 14.16
CA ARG A 42 0.24 -5.90 13.09
C ARG A 42 -1.16 -6.19 12.56
N PHE A 43 -2.16 -6.21 13.44
CA PHE A 43 -3.55 -6.40 13.05
C PHE A 43 -4.04 -5.21 12.19
N LEU A 44 -3.84 -3.99 12.63
CA LEU A 44 -4.20 -2.78 11.86
C LEU A 44 -3.47 -2.73 10.51
N ALA A 45 -2.24 -3.22 10.44
CA ALA A 45 -1.49 -3.32 9.19
C ALA A 45 -2.06 -4.35 8.19
N GLN A 46 -3.08 -5.14 8.57
CA GLN A 46 -3.79 -6.05 7.66
C GLN A 46 -4.94 -5.36 6.89
N TYR A 47 -5.21 -4.09 7.15
CA TYR A 47 -6.22 -3.34 6.40
C TYR A 47 -5.95 -3.40 4.89
N GLY A 48 -6.96 -3.76 4.11
CA GLY A 48 -6.83 -3.95 2.65
C GLY A 48 -6.00 -5.16 2.22
N GLN A 49 -5.59 -6.04 3.14
CA GLN A 49 -4.97 -7.32 2.78
C GLN A 49 -6.02 -8.38 2.43
N LEU A 50 -5.58 -9.53 1.95
CA LEU A 50 -6.43 -10.58 1.39
C LEU A 50 -7.65 -10.92 2.25
N VAL A 51 -7.46 -11.18 3.54
CA VAL A 51 -8.56 -11.56 4.46
C VAL A 51 -9.53 -10.40 4.65
N CYS A 52 -9.03 -9.19 4.88
CA CYS A 52 -9.85 -7.99 5.03
C CYS A 52 -10.67 -7.74 3.75
N THR A 53 -10.03 -7.83 2.58
CA THR A 53 -10.68 -7.66 1.29
C THR A 53 -11.77 -8.72 1.06
N PHE A 54 -11.51 -9.98 1.39
CA PHE A 54 -12.48 -11.07 1.25
C PHE A 54 -13.72 -10.84 2.13
N LEU A 55 -13.52 -10.54 3.41
CA LEU A 55 -14.63 -10.30 4.33
C LEU A 55 -15.45 -9.09 3.91
N THR A 56 -14.80 -8.01 3.46
CA THR A 56 -15.53 -6.83 2.97
C THR A 56 -16.27 -7.11 1.67
N ALA A 57 -15.67 -7.83 0.73
CA ALA A 57 -16.36 -8.20 -0.50
C ALA A 57 -17.59 -9.05 -0.21
N LEU A 58 -17.49 -10.00 0.73
CA LEU A 58 -18.63 -10.80 1.15
C LEU A 58 -19.76 -9.94 1.77
N LEU A 59 -19.40 -8.99 2.63
CA LEU A 59 -20.40 -8.07 3.23
C LEU A 59 -21.03 -7.16 2.18
N VAL A 60 -20.22 -6.56 1.30
CA VAL A 60 -20.71 -5.67 0.23
C VAL A 60 -21.63 -6.42 -0.71
N TRP A 61 -21.31 -7.64 -1.09
CA TRP A 61 -22.13 -8.47 -1.94
C TRP A 61 -23.51 -8.77 -1.32
N GLN A 62 -23.56 -8.96 0.02
CA GLN A 62 -24.81 -9.24 0.73
C GLN A 62 -25.65 -7.99 1.02
N ILE A 63 -25.02 -6.84 1.26
CA ILE A 63 -25.71 -5.63 1.72
C ILE A 63 -26.11 -4.72 0.54
N ASP A 64 -25.23 -4.54 -0.44
CA ASP A 64 -25.52 -3.71 -1.63
C ASP A 64 -26.01 -4.57 -2.79
N LEU A 65 -27.29 -4.97 -2.73
CA LEU A 65 -27.89 -5.86 -3.72
C LEU A 65 -27.87 -5.29 -5.15
N ALA A 66 -27.80 -3.97 -5.30
CA ALA A 66 -27.83 -3.32 -6.61
C ALA A 66 -26.44 -3.29 -7.27
N ARG A 67 -25.37 -3.02 -6.52
CA ARG A 67 -24.03 -2.78 -7.06
C ARG A 67 -22.96 -3.69 -6.45
N GLY A 68 -23.30 -4.49 -5.44
CA GLY A 68 -22.36 -5.25 -4.63
C GLY A 68 -21.44 -6.14 -5.45
N PHE A 69 -21.97 -6.80 -6.50
CA PHE A 69 -21.15 -7.64 -7.38
C PHE A 69 -20.06 -6.82 -8.12
N GLN A 70 -20.45 -5.71 -8.75
CA GLN A 70 -19.52 -4.83 -9.46
C GLN A 70 -18.48 -4.21 -8.52
N ILE A 71 -18.89 -3.82 -7.30
CA ILE A 71 -17.97 -3.30 -6.28
C ILE A 71 -16.96 -4.38 -5.87
N CYS A 72 -17.40 -5.64 -5.73
CA CYS A 72 -16.50 -6.75 -5.44
C CYS A 72 -15.49 -6.98 -6.55
N GLU A 73 -15.91 -6.94 -7.82
CA GLU A 73 -15.01 -7.06 -8.97
C GLU A 73 -13.98 -5.93 -9.00
N ALA A 74 -14.42 -4.68 -8.82
CA ALA A 74 -13.52 -3.52 -8.73
C ALA A 74 -12.54 -3.65 -7.56
N LEU A 75 -13.03 -4.10 -6.39
CA LEU A 75 -12.23 -4.27 -5.18
C LEU A 75 -11.13 -5.31 -5.36
N TRP A 76 -11.47 -6.49 -5.87
CA TRP A 76 -10.51 -7.56 -6.12
C TRP A 76 -9.51 -7.17 -7.20
N THR A 77 -9.97 -6.58 -8.30
CA THR A 77 -9.10 -6.10 -9.38
C THR A 77 -8.10 -5.07 -8.88
N ALA A 78 -8.54 -4.10 -8.08
CA ALA A 78 -7.67 -3.08 -7.50
C ALA A 78 -6.61 -3.67 -6.57
N VAL A 79 -7.02 -4.51 -5.61
CA VAL A 79 -6.12 -5.05 -4.57
C VAL A 79 -5.14 -6.06 -5.16
N ILE A 80 -5.61 -6.97 -6.01
CA ILE A 80 -4.76 -7.94 -6.68
C ILE A 80 -3.81 -7.23 -7.65
N GLY A 81 -4.31 -6.31 -8.46
CA GLY A 81 -3.51 -5.53 -9.40
C GLY A 81 -2.40 -4.74 -8.72
N ALA A 82 -2.72 -4.02 -7.64
CA ALA A 82 -1.75 -3.28 -6.84
C ALA A 82 -0.68 -4.20 -6.24
N THR A 83 -1.10 -5.36 -5.70
CA THR A 83 -0.20 -6.33 -5.06
C THR A 83 0.73 -6.98 -6.07
N LEU A 84 0.20 -7.41 -7.21
CA LEU A 84 0.99 -8.01 -8.29
C LEU A 84 2.00 -7.01 -8.86
N PHE A 85 1.56 -5.80 -9.17
CA PHE A 85 2.44 -4.75 -9.66
C PHE A 85 3.56 -4.45 -8.66
N ALA A 86 3.22 -4.24 -7.38
CA ALA A 86 4.22 -4.03 -6.33
C ALA A 86 5.20 -5.20 -6.23
N THR A 87 4.74 -6.44 -6.39
CA THR A 87 5.59 -7.63 -6.35
C THR A 87 6.55 -7.66 -7.53
N ILE A 88 6.09 -7.37 -8.75
CA ILE A 88 6.95 -7.29 -9.93
C ILE A 88 8.04 -6.23 -9.73
N VAL A 89 7.65 -5.04 -9.30
CA VAL A 89 8.60 -3.93 -9.05
C VAL A 89 9.64 -4.32 -7.99
N LYS A 90 9.25 -4.98 -6.91
CA LYS A 90 10.17 -5.51 -5.89
C LYS A 90 11.19 -6.47 -6.46
N ARG A 91 10.76 -7.37 -7.35
CA ARG A 91 11.65 -8.34 -7.99
C ARG A 91 12.66 -7.67 -8.93
N VAL A 92 12.24 -6.62 -9.63
CA VAL A 92 13.10 -5.87 -10.56
C VAL A 92 14.11 -5.01 -9.81
N PHE A 93 13.68 -4.25 -8.82
CA PHE A 93 14.56 -3.28 -8.14
C PHE A 93 15.36 -3.89 -6.99
N GLY A 94 14.80 -4.83 -6.26
CA GLY A 94 15.48 -5.50 -5.16
C GLY A 94 15.97 -4.57 -4.06
N ARG A 95 15.18 -3.57 -3.65
CA ARG A 95 15.59 -2.61 -2.63
C ARG A 95 15.69 -3.23 -1.24
N ALA A 96 16.80 -3.02 -0.57
CA ALA A 96 17.05 -3.53 0.77
C ALA A 96 16.27 -2.75 1.85
N ARG A 97 15.68 -3.47 2.81
CA ARG A 97 14.87 -2.89 3.91
C ARG A 97 15.72 -2.14 4.93
N PRO A 98 15.11 -1.24 5.75
CA PRO A 98 15.84 -0.42 6.73
C PRO A 98 16.72 -1.20 7.72
N ARG A 99 16.29 -2.41 8.13
CA ARG A 99 16.99 -3.25 9.11
C ARG A 99 17.86 -4.34 8.49
N SER A 100 18.20 -4.24 7.21
CA SER A 100 19.07 -5.22 6.54
C SER A 100 20.51 -4.73 6.47
N GLU A 101 21.44 -5.66 6.27
CA GLU A 101 22.89 -5.37 6.12
C GLU A 101 23.17 -4.36 4.98
N HIS A 102 22.38 -4.43 3.92
CA HIS A 102 22.51 -3.54 2.76
C HIS A 102 21.47 -2.42 2.75
N ALA A 103 21.03 -1.95 3.91
CA ALA A 103 19.94 -0.98 4.08
C ALA A 103 19.90 0.11 2.99
N GLY A 104 18.77 0.24 2.31
CA GLY A 104 18.52 1.26 1.28
C GLY A 104 19.15 1.00 -0.09
N LYS A 105 20.08 0.05 -0.24
CA LYS A 105 20.71 -0.26 -1.53
C LYS A 105 19.75 -1.00 -2.45
N PHE A 106 19.86 -0.73 -3.75
CA PHE A 106 19.17 -1.47 -4.80
C PHE A 106 20.07 -2.61 -5.27
N LEU A 107 19.66 -3.84 -5.05
CA LEU A 107 20.42 -5.06 -5.32
C LEU A 107 20.14 -5.66 -6.69
N GLY A 108 19.29 -4.97 -7.49
CA GLY A 108 18.92 -5.40 -8.83
C GLY A 108 17.91 -6.56 -8.87
N PRO A 109 17.65 -7.13 -10.05
CA PRO A 109 16.61 -8.15 -10.25
C PRO A 109 16.93 -9.48 -9.57
N SER A 110 15.87 -10.18 -9.09
CA SER A 110 15.98 -11.53 -8.55
C SER A 110 14.63 -12.23 -8.59
N PHE A 111 14.61 -13.47 -9.04
CA PHE A 111 13.43 -14.32 -8.97
C PHE A 111 13.27 -15.03 -7.62
N LYS A 112 14.33 -15.11 -6.82
CA LYS A 112 14.26 -15.71 -5.48
C LYS A 112 13.59 -14.77 -4.51
N HIS A 113 12.61 -15.29 -3.75
CA HIS A 113 11.99 -14.55 -2.66
C HIS A 113 12.99 -14.35 -1.53
N ALA A 114 13.22 -13.08 -1.16
CA ALA A 114 14.08 -12.75 -0.03
C ALA A 114 13.58 -11.46 0.64
N ASN A 115 12.95 -11.61 1.80
CA ASN A 115 12.25 -10.53 2.49
C ASN A 115 13.11 -9.27 2.69
N TYR A 116 14.42 -9.42 2.93
CA TYR A 116 15.34 -8.31 3.20
C TYR A 116 15.53 -7.37 2.00
N ARG A 117 15.32 -7.84 0.77
CA ARG A 117 15.49 -7.07 -0.48
C ARG A 117 14.18 -6.65 -1.14
N GLU A 118 13.05 -6.88 -0.51
CA GLU A 118 11.73 -6.60 -1.07
C GLU A 118 11.09 -5.39 -0.38
N SER A 119 11.82 -4.25 -0.36
CA SER A 119 11.34 -3.04 0.28
C SER A 119 10.45 -2.20 -0.64
N PHE A 120 10.91 -1.84 -1.84
CA PHE A 120 10.22 -0.91 -2.73
C PHE A 120 9.39 -1.60 -3.81
N PRO A 121 8.14 -1.15 -4.03
CA PRO A 121 7.31 -0.30 -3.17
C PRO A 121 6.65 -1.11 -2.03
N SER A 122 6.04 -0.44 -1.04
CA SER A 122 5.32 -1.12 0.04
C SER A 122 4.02 -1.74 -0.46
N SER A 123 3.94 -3.09 -0.50
CA SER A 123 2.71 -3.79 -0.91
C SER A 123 1.55 -3.58 0.06
N HIS A 124 1.80 -3.49 1.37
CA HIS A 124 0.75 -3.20 2.34
C HIS A 124 0.14 -1.82 2.13
N SER A 125 0.96 -0.80 1.85
CA SER A 125 0.47 0.53 1.52
C SER A 125 -0.31 0.53 0.19
N ALA A 126 0.19 -0.22 -0.81
CA ALA A 126 -0.47 -0.33 -2.11
C ALA A 126 -1.85 -0.99 -2.00
N SER A 127 -1.96 -2.15 -1.35
CA SER A 127 -3.24 -2.83 -1.19
C SER A 127 -4.22 -2.05 -0.32
N ALA A 128 -3.77 -1.45 0.79
CA ALA A 128 -4.63 -0.64 1.66
C ALA A 128 -5.23 0.57 0.94
N VAL A 129 -4.41 1.26 0.12
CA VAL A 129 -4.85 2.42 -0.65
C VAL A 129 -5.73 2.02 -1.83
N ALA A 130 -5.43 0.93 -2.53
CA ALA A 130 -6.28 0.40 -3.60
C ALA A 130 -7.68 0.03 -3.07
N TYR A 131 -7.71 -0.65 -1.94
CA TYR A 131 -8.94 -1.01 -1.21
C TYR A 131 -9.75 0.23 -0.82
N ALA A 132 -9.10 1.22 -0.18
CA ALA A 132 -9.76 2.46 0.24
C ALA A 132 -10.28 3.28 -0.96
N ALA A 133 -9.53 3.34 -2.06
CA ALA A 133 -9.89 4.09 -3.25
C ALA A 133 -11.18 3.56 -3.90
N VAL A 134 -11.39 2.25 -3.93
CA VAL A 134 -12.63 1.65 -4.44
C VAL A 134 -13.78 1.90 -3.47
N LEU A 135 -13.60 1.60 -2.17
CA LEU A 135 -14.67 1.74 -1.19
C LEU A 135 -15.09 3.20 -0.97
N ALA A 136 -14.17 4.14 -1.03
CA ALA A 136 -14.47 5.57 -0.91
C ALA A 136 -15.30 6.09 -2.10
N GLN A 137 -15.14 5.52 -3.28
CA GLN A 137 -15.97 5.83 -4.45
C GLN A 137 -17.33 5.14 -4.37
N ALA A 138 -17.37 3.90 -3.89
CA ALA A 138 -18.62 3.16 -3.69
C ALA A 138 -19.50 3.79 -2.60
N TYR A 139 -18.87 4.24 -1.51
CA TYR A 139 -19.53 4.75 -0.30
C TYR A 139 -18.92 6.09 0.16
N PRO A 140 -19.23 7.22 -0.54
CA PRO A 140 -18.64 8.53 -0.26
C PRO A 140 -18.82 9.03 1.17
N HIS A 141 -19.92 8.68 1.83
CA HIS A 141 -20.19 9.06 3.22
C HIS A 141 -19.19 8.46 4.22
N ALA A 142 -18.59 7.32 3.90
CA ALA A 142 -17.58 6.66 4.71
C ALA A 142 -16.14 6.87 4.18
N ALA A 143 -15.96 7.72 3.17
CA ALA A 143 -14.66 7.90 2.50
C ALA A 143 -13.55 8.29 3.48
N VAL A 144 -13.83 9.19 4.44
CA VAL A 144 -12.86 9.63 5.45
C VAL A 144 -12.35 8.44 6.28
N THR A 145 -13.24 7.52 6.65
CA THR A 145 -12.87 6.32 7.40
C THR A 145 -11.98 5.40 6.57
N PHE A 146 -12.33 5.12 5.32
CA PHE A 146 -11.53 4.26 4.45
C PHE A 146 -10.13 4.83 4.20
N TRP A 147 -10.03 6.12 3.88
CA TRP A 147 -8.75 6.78 3.69
C TRP A 147 -7.94 6.88 4.98
N GLY A 148 -8.58 7.19 6.11
CA GLY A 148 -7.93 7.24 7.41
C GLY A 148 -7.28 5.91 7.79
N LEU A 149 -8.01 4.80 7.64
CA LEU A 149 -7.48 3.46 7.91
C LEU A 149 -6.33 3.07 6.96
N ALA A 150 -6.43 3.45 5.67
CA ALA A 150 -5.36 3.19 4.71
C ALA A 150 -4.08 3.96 5.05
N LEU A 151 -4.20 5.23 5.46
CA LEU A 151 -3.06 6.05 5.88
C LEU A 151 -2.46 5.55 7.20
N ILE A 152 -3.28 5.10 8.14
CA ILE A 152 -2.80 4.44 9.37
C ILE A 152 -2.02 3.16 9.00
N CYS A 153 -2.57 2.29 8.15
CA CYS A 153 -1.88 1.09 7.69
C CYS A 153 -0.52 1.44 7.04
N ALA A 154 -0.50 2.42 6.13
CA ALA A 154 0.73 2.87 5.48
C ALA A 154 1.75 3.46 6.49
N GLY A 155 1.29 4.29 7.42
CA GLY A 155 2.11 4.87 8.48
C GLY A 155 2.72 3.81 9.41
N LEU A 156 1.97 2.77 9.77
CA LEU A 156 2.46 1.66 10.57
C LEU A 156 3.62 0.92 9.90
N ARG A 157 3.65 0.85 8.57
CA ARG A 157 4.78 0.23 7.84
C ARG A 157 6.08 1.01 8.02
N TYR A 158 5.99 2.34 8.18
CA TYR A 158 7.10 3.20 8.52
C TYR A 158 7.49 3.07 9.99
N VAL A 159 6.53 3.24 10.89
CA VAL A 159 6.76 3.20 12.34
C VAL A 159 7.35 1.86 12.81
N MET A 160 7.01 0.77 12.12
CA MET A 160 7.57 -0.58 12.38
C MET A 160 8.93 -0.82 11.70
N ASP A 161 9.55 0.19 11.08
CA ASP A 161 10.79 0.10 10.29
C ASP A 161 10.78 -1.03 9.24
N ALA A 162 9.59 -1.32 8.69
CA ALA A 162 9.45 -2.35 7.66
C ALA A 162 9.78 -1.83 6.26
N HIS A 163 9.62 -0.51 6.07
CA HIS A 163 9.80 0.18 4.80
C HIS A 163 10.36 1.59 5.00
N TRP A 164 11.03 2.10 3.97
CA TRP A 164 11.44 3.48 3.87
C TRP A 164 10.24 4.39 3.56
N PRO A 165 10.28 5.69 3.92
CA PRO A 165 9.23 6.63 3.53
C PRO A 165 8.95 6.64 2.03
N SER A 166 9.97 6.63 1.18
CA SER A 166 9.80 6.56 -0.27
C SER A 166 9.09 5.28 -0.74
N ASP A 167 9.31 4.11 -0.07
CA ASP A 167 8.58 2.87 -0.38
C ASP A 167 7.08 3.01 -0.11
N ILE A 168 6.74 3.77 0.93
CA ILE A 168 5.35 4.01 1.34
C ILE A 168 4.66 4.91 0.33
N PHE A 169 5.27 6.06 -0.04
CA PHE A 169 4.71 6.94 -1.06
C PHE A 169 4.58 6.24 -2.42
N GLY A 170 5.58 5.44 -2.80
CA GLY A 170 5.50 4.60 -3.99
C GLY A 170 4.35 3.59 -3.92
N GLY A 171 4.15 2.95 -2.76
CA GLY A 171 3.04 2.05 -2.52
C GLY A 171 1.68 2.76 -2.59
N ILE A 172 1.54 3.94 -1.96
CA ILE A 172 0.33 4.77 -2.01
C ILE A 172 -0.01 5.15 -3.46
N ALA A 173 0.98 5.57 -4.25
CA ALA A 173 0.78 5.93 -5.66
C ALA A 173 0.28 4.72 -6.49
N VAL A 174 0.89 3.55 -6.32
CA VAL A 174 0.47 2.30 -6.98
C VAL A 174 -0.95 1.93 -6.58
N GLY A 175 -1.27 1.96 -5.29
CA GLY A 175 -2.61 1.63 -4.79
C GLY A 175 -3.68 2.60 -5.29
N TYR A 176 -3.39 3.90 -5.27
CA TYR A 176 -4.31 4.93 -5.76
C TYR A 176 -4.60 4.76 -7.25
N LEU A 177 -3.56 4.53 -8.07
CA LEU A 177 -3.72 4.27 -9.50
C LEU A 177 -4.56 3.01 -9.73
N ALA A 178 -4.24 1.90 -9.07
CA ALA A 178 -4.95 0.64 -9.23
C ALA A 178 -6.44 0.77 -8.84
N GLY A 179 -6.75 1.48 -7.74
CA GLY A 179 -8.12 1.72 -7.30
C GLY A 179 -8.93 2.56 -8.30
N ILE A 180 -8.34 3.64 -8.84
CA ILE A 180 -9.01 4.46 -9.86
C ILE A 180 -9.22 3.71 -11.16
N VAL A 181 -8.21 2.96 -11.61
CA VAL A 181 -8.32 2.16 -12.85
C VAL A 181 -9.40 1.10 -12.70
N ALA A 182 -9.37 0.34 -11.60
CA ALA A 182 -10.39 -0.68 -11.35
C ALA A 182 -11.79 -0.06 -11.28
N TRP A 183 -11.97 1.05 -10.58
CA TRP A 183 -13.27 1.73 -10.53
C TRP A 183 -13.78 2.09 -11.92
N ARG A 184 -12.93 2.67 -12.78
CA ARG A 184 -13.32 3.07 -14.16
C ARG A 184 -13.58 1.90 -15.10
N ILE A 185 -13.11 0.69 -14.79
CA ILE A 185 -13.39 -0.51 -15.58
C ILE A 185 -14.80 -1.02 -15.33
N PHE A 186 -15.29 -0.90 -14.08
CA PHE A 186 -16.55 -1.49 -13.67
C PHE A 186 -17.70 -0.46 -13.52
N PHE A 187 -17.39 0.85 -13.48
CA PHE A 187 -18.32 1.97 -13.35
C PHE A 187 -18.03 3.09 -14.35
#